data_6cf0a9dd480361b51764f27c9d718c62
#
_entry.id   6cf0a9dd480361b51764f27c9d718c62
#
_cell.length_a   1.000
_cell.length_b   1.000
_cell.length_c   1.000
_cell.angle_alpha   90.00
_cell.angle_beta   90.00
_cell.angle_gamma   90.00
#
_symmetry.space_group_name_H-M   'P 1'
#
loop_
_entity.id
_entity.type
_entity.pdbx_description
1 polymer ?
#
loop_
_entity_poly.entity_id
_entity_poly.type
_entity_poly.pdbx_seq_one_letter_code
_entity_poly.pdbx_strand_id
1 'polypeptide(L)'
;MIYSLGNLHPNFNKDTVWVADSADVIGNVVMEDDVSVWFNVTIRGDNDEIKICKGANIQDNSVIHTDAGIKVVIGENVTVGHKVILHGANVGANTIVGMGSVLMNNAQIGKNCIIGANSLITEGKEFPKNSLIMGSPAKLIRELTDCLLYTSPSPRDATLSRMPSSA
;
A
#
# COMPACT_ATOMS: atom_id res chain seq x y z
N MET A 1 -12.92 8.44 -7.42
CA MET A 1 -14.37 8.05 -7.35
C MET A 1 -14.53 6.62 -6.84
N ILE A 2 -15.73 6.21 -6.37
CA ILE A 2 -16.00 4.86 -5.85
C ILE A 2 -16.91 4.14 -6.84
N TYR A 3 -16.47 2.99 -7.36
CA TYR A 3 -17.18 2.25 -8.40
C TYR A 3 -17.50 0.82 -7.98
N SER A 4 -18.72 0.41 -8.26
CA SER A 4 -19.14 -0.99 -8.15
C SER A 4 -19.01 -1.70 -9.50
N LEU A 5 -18.66 -2.99 -9.47
CA LEU A 5 -18.63 -3.86 -10.64
C LEU A 5 -19.57 -5.05 -10.42
N GLY A 6 -20.76 -5.00 -10.97
CA GLY A 6 -21.79 -5.99 -10.68
C GLY A 6 -22.07 -6.08 -9.18
N ASN A 7 -21.79 -7.23 -8.57
CA ASN A 7 -22.00 -7.48 -7.14
C ASN A 7 -20.75 -7.15 -6.27
N LEU A 8 -19.68 -6.68 -6.88
CA LEU A 8 -18.44 -6.30 -6.17
C LEU A 8 -18.50 -4.80 -5.83
N HIS A 9 -18.39 -4.49 -4.54
CA HIS A 9 -18.50 -3.12 -4.05
C HIS A 9 -17.35 -2.83 -3.10
N PRO A 10 -16.73 -1.64 -3.17
CA PRO A 10 -15.80 -1.21 -2.14
C PRO A 10 -16.49 -1.12 -0.78
N ASN A 11 -15.85 -1.70 0.24
CA ASN A 11 -16.36 -1.79 1.61
C ASN A 11 -15.44 -1.06 2.58
N PHE A 12 -15.88 0.06 3.15
CA PHE A 12 -15.16 0.84 4.14
C PHE A 12 -16.08 1.81 4.88
N ASN A 13 -15.65 2.23 6.06
CA ASN A 13 -16.34 3.26 6.84
C ASN A 13 -15.91 4.66 6.37
N LYS A 14 -16.84 5.44 5.82
CA LYS A 14 -16.59 6.79 5.29
C LYS A 14 -16.20 7.82 6.36
N ASP A 15 -16.49 7.53 7.63
CA ASP A 15 -16.16 8.44 8.73
C ASP A 15 -14.70 8.28 9.19
N THR A 16 -14.06 7.17 8.86
CA THR A 16 -12.70 6.84 9.31
C THR A 16 -11.70 6.66 8.18
N VAL A 17 -12.16 6.46 6.95
CA VAL A 17 -11.34 6.30 5.75
C VAL A 17 -11.40 7.56 4.89
N TRP A 18 -10.26 8.09 4.54
CA TRP A 18 -10.18 9.22 3.63
C TRP A 18 -9.77 8.79 2.22
N VAL A 19 -10.54 9.23 1.21
CA VAL A 19 -10.25 8.99 -0.21
C VAL A 19 -10.32 10.30 -0.96
N ALA A 20 -9.23 10.67 -1.64
CA ALA A 20 -9.18 11.88 -2.46
C ALA A 20 -10.21 11.83 -3.61
N ASP A 21 -10.80 12.96 -3.97
CA ASP A 21 -11.82 13.04 -5.03
C ASP A 21 -11.33 12.52 -6.39
N SER A 22 -10.03 12.67 -6.68
CA SER A 22 -9.40 12.19 -7.90
C SER A 22 -8.92 10.73 -7.83
N ALA A 23 -9.08 10.06 -6.69
CA ALA A 23 -8.75 8.64 -6.57
C ALA A 23 -9.92 7.77 -7.05
N ASP A 24 -9.60 6.61 -7.65
CA ASP A 24 -10.57 5.62 -8.09
C ASP A 24 -10.43 4.32 -7.30
N VAL A 25 -11.52 3.91 -6.61
CA VAL A 25 -11.60 2.66 -5.87
C VAL A 25 -12.71 1.81 -6.48
N ILE A 26 -12.37 0.64 -7.00
CA ILE A 26 -13.21 -0.12 -7.94
C ILE A 26 -13.34 -1.57 -7.50
N GLY A 27 -14.57 -2.07 -7.35
CA GLY A 27 -14.87 -3.48 -7.16
C GLY A 27 -14.61 -4.01 -5.75
N ASN A 28 -14.03 -5.21 -5.62
CA ASN A 28 -13.82 -5.92 -4.36
C ASN A 28 -12.63 -5.36 -3.56
N VAL A 29 -12.81 -4.18 -2.98
CA VAL A 29 -11.79 -3.50 -2.16
C VAL A 29 -12.33 -3.33 -0.74
N VAL A 30 -11.58 -3.82 0.24
CA VAL A 30 -11.89 -3.66 1.68
C VAL A 30 -10.86 -2.74 2.30
N MET A 31 -11.29 -1.66 2.94
CA MET A 31 -10.40 -0.73 3.67
C MET A 31 -10.84 -0.65 5.13
N GLU A 32 -9.89 -0.91 6.03
CA GLU A 32 -10.11 -0.77 7.48
C GLU A 32 -9.99 0.70 7.92
N ASP A 33 -10.23 0.97 9.21
CA ASP A 33 -10.20 2.33 9.76
C ASP A 33 -8.85 3.03 9.56
N ASP A 34 -8.89 4.35 9.52
CA ASP A 34 -7.72 5.22 9.41
C ASP A 34 -6.89 5.06 8.11
N VAL A 35 -7.43 4.36 7.09
CA VAL A 35 -6.79 4.29 5.78
C VAL A 35 -6.92 5.63 5.06
N SER A 36 -5.86 6.03 4.34
CA SER A 36 -5.88 7.22 3.49
C SER A 36 -5.42 6.89 2.07
N VAL A 37 -6.23 7.30 1.08
CA VAL A 37 -5.97 7.09 -0.35
C VAL A 37 -5.86 8.46 -1.02
N TRP A 38 -4.67 8.77 -1.54
CA TRP A 38 -4.32 10.10 -2.01
C TRP A 38 -4.63 10.31 -3.50
N PHE A 39 -4.24 11.47 -4.03
CA PHE A 39 -4.69 11.94 -5.34
C PHE A 39 -4.26 11.02 -6.49
N ASN A 40 -5.16 10.78 -7.43
CA ASN A 40 -4.94 9.98 -8.64
C ASN A 40 -4.49 8.53 -8.37
N VAL A 41 -4.76 8.01 -7.18
CA VAL A 41 -4.57 6.59 -6.88
C VAL A 41 -5.65 5.78 -7.57
N THR A 42 -5.28 4.63 -8.16
CA THR A 42 -6.24 3.65 -8.69
C THR A 42 -6.12 2.34 -7.94
N ILE A 43 -7.21 1.90 -7.30
CA ILE A 43 -7.31 0.59 -6.64
C ILE A 43 -8.41 -0.20 -7.34
N ARG A 44 -8.07 -1.31 -8.00
CA ARG A 44 -9.03 -2.08 -8.80
C ARG A 44 -9.03 -3.55 -8.41
N GLY A 45 -10.07 -3.94 -7.67
CA GLY A 45 -10.36 -5.32 -7.26
C GLY A 45 -11.45 -5.95 -8.14
N ASP A 46 -11.19 -6.06 -9.44
CA ASP A 46 -12.11 -6.68 -10.40
C ASP A 46 -11.90 -8.19 -10.54
N ASN A 47 -10.70 -8.68 -10.26
CA ASN A 47 -10.34 -10.09 -10.40
C ASN A 47 -10.34 -10.83 -9.05
N ASP A 48 -9.87 -10.21 -7.97
CA ASP A 48 -9.86 -10.77 -6.63
C ASP A 48 -9.90 -9.65 -5.56
N GLU A 49 -9.90 -10.03 -4.28
CA GLU A 49 -9.98 -9.11 -3.16
C GLU A 49 -8.68 -8.34 -2.95
N ILE A 50 -8.82 -7.03 -2.75
CA ILE A 50 -7.75 -6.15 -2.26
C ILE A 50 -8.14 -5.68 -0.87
N LYS A 51 -7.37 -6.08 0.15
CA LYS A 51 -7.56 -5.67 1.54
C LYS A 51 -6.48 -4.67 1.95
N ILE A 52 -6.90 -3.50 2.45
CA ILE A 52 -6.02 -2.47 2.98
C ILE A 52 -6.31 -2.33 4.47
N CYS A 53 -5.34 -2.70 5.30
CA CYS A 53 -5.49 -2.76 6.74
C CYS A 53 -5.36 -1.38 7.39
N LYS A 54 -5.74 -1.33 8.66
CA LYS A 54 -5.83 -0.12 9.47
C LYS A 54 -4.59 0.76 9.35
N GLY A 55 -4.84 2.05 9.16
CA GLY A 55 -3.81 3.08 9.15
C GLY A 55 -2.85 3.06 7.97
N ALA A 56 -3.09 2.24 6.96
CA ALA A 56 -2.27 2.28 5.74
C ALA A 56 -2.48 3.58 4.96
N ASN A 57 -1.42 4.02 4.30
CA ASN A 57 -1.40 5.25 3.52
C ASN A 57 -0.96 4.94 2.08
N ILE A 58 -1.83 5.23 1.10
CA ILE A 58 -1.57 5.00 -0.32
C ILE A 58 -1.37 6.35 -1.00
N GLN A 59 -0.13 6.66 -1.37
CA GLN A 59 0.24 7.98 -1.87
C GLN A 59 0.01 8.14 -3.36
N ASP A 60 0.08 9.40 -3.80
CA ASP A 60 -0.36 9.91 -5.09
C ASP A 60 0.13 9.11 -6.30
N ASN A 61 -0.74 8.94 -7.27
CA ASN A 61 -0.49 8.28 -8.56
C ASN A 61 -0.08 6.81 -8.45
N SER A 62 -0.34 6.15 -7.33
CA SER A 62 -0.08 4.72 -7.17
C SER A 62 -1.20 3.88 -7.76
N VAL A 63 -0.86 2.67 -8.22
CA VAL A 63 -1.80 1.70 -8.80
C VAL A 63 -1.73 0.41 -8.00
N ILE A 64 -2.89 -0.07 -7.53
CA ILE A 64 -3.03 -1.35 -6.86
C ILE A 64 -4.02 -2.20 -7.64
N HIS A 65 -3.57 -3.36 -8.07
CA HIS A 65 -4.37 -4.30 -8.85
C HIS A 65 -3.99 -5.75 -8.51
N THR A 66 -4.77 -6.70 -9.00
CA THR A 66 -4.48 -8.12 -8.83
C THR A 66 -5.08 -8.96 -9.95
N ASP A 67 -4.54 -10.16 -10.13
CA ASP A 67 -5.07 -11.17 -11.04
C ASP A 67 -6.00 -12.15 -10.29
N ALA A 68 -6.77 -12.92 -11.05
CA ALA A 68 -7.67 -13.91 -10.50
C ALA A 68 -6.92 -14.97 -9.67
N GLY A 69 -7.41 -15.27 -8.48
CA GLY A 69 -6.82 -16.22 -7.55
C GLY A 69 -5.67 -15.65 -6.70
N ILE A 70 -5.34 -14.36 -6.84
CA ILE A 70 -4.27 -13.71 -6.09
C ILE A 70 -4.85 -12.57 -5.25
N LYS A 71 -5.04 -12.81 -3.95
CA LYS A 71 -5.46 -11.76 -3.02
C LYS A 71 -4.32 -10.83 -2.68
N VAL A 72 -4.63 -9.54 -2.55
CA VAL A 72 -3.69 -8.52 -2.09
C VAL A 72 -4.01 -8.13 -0.65
N VAL A 73 -2.98 -8.12 0.19
CA VAL A 73 -3.08 -7.58 1.55
C VAL A 73 -2.00 -6.52 1.76
N ILE A 74 -2.44 -5.30 2.03
CA ILE A 74 -1.58 -4.21 2.50
C ILE A 74 -1.78 -4.11 4.00
N GLY A 75 -0.75 -4.45 4.77
CA GLY A 75 -0.79 -4.57 6.22
C GLY A 75 -0.99 -3.25 6.96
N GLU A 76 -1.18 -3.35 8.27
CA GLU A 76 -1.39 -2.18 9.13
C GLU A 76 -0.22 -1.19 9.07
N ASN A 77 -0.53 0.11 9.06
CA ASN A 77 0.43 1.20 9.04
C ASN A 77 1.45 1.15 7.88
N VAL A 78 1.15 0.44 6.80
CA VAL A 78 1.98 0.44 5.60
C VAL A 78 1.90 1.79 4.92
N THR A 79 3.05 2.31 4.48
CA THR A 79 3.11 3.46 3.58
C THR A 79 3.47 2.97 2.18
N VAL A 80 2.55 3.12 1.25
CA VAL A 80 2.81 2.95 -0.19
C VAL A 80 3.14 4.32 -0.76
N GLY A 81 4.39 4.51 -1.13
CA GLY A 81 4.91 5.78 -1.65
C GLY A 81 4.33 6.17 -3.01
N HIS A 82 4.62 7.39 -3.43
CA HIS A 82 4.10 7.93 -4.70
C HIS A 82 4.50 7.09 -5.91
N LYS A 83 3.60 6.92 -6.88
CA LYS A 83 3.83 6.22 -8.16
C LYS A 83 4.27 4.76 -8.00
N VAL A 84 3.86 4.10 -6.92
CA VAL A 84 4.09 2.66 -6.74
C VAL A 84 3.10 1.88 -7.58
N ILE A 85 3.57 0.80 -8.21
CA ILE A 85 2.71 -0.23 -8.80
C ILE A 85 2.78 -1.47 -7.90
N LEU A 86 1.66 -1.82 -7.28
CA LEU A 86 1.50 -3.03 -6.49
C LEU A 86 0.52 -3.95 -7.19
N HIS A 87 1.04 -5.03 -7.77
CA HIS A 87 0.25 -5.96 -8.56
C HIS A 87 0.35 -7.37 -7.96
N GLY A 88 -0.72 -7.83 -7.31
CA GLY A 88 -0.79 -9.18 -6.74
C GLY A 88 0.22 -9.47 -5.63
N ALA A 89 0.70 -8.47 -4.90
CA ALA A 89 1.73 -8.61 -3.87
C ALA A 89 1.17 -8.34 -2.47
N ASN A 90 1.75 -8.98 -1.46
CA ASN A 90 1.41 -8.77 -0.06
C ASN A 90 2.51 -8.00 0.68
N VAL A 91 2.12 -7.02 1.47
CA VAL A 91 3.04 -6.16 2.23
C VAL A 91 2.70 -6.23 3.71
N GLY A 92 3.63 -6.70 4.51
CA GLY A 92 3.48 -6.83 5.96
C GLY A 92 3.44 -5.47 6.68
N ALA A 93 2.85 -5.47 7.87
CA ALA A 93 2.61 -4.27 8.68
C ALA A 93 3.88 -3.41 8.91
N ASN A 94 3.68 -2.10 9.12
CA ASN A 94 4.73 -1.11 9.40
C ASN A 94 5.84 -1.06 8.34
N THR A 95 5.53 -1.38 7.09
CA THR A 95 6.48 -1.39 5.98
C THR A 95 6.33 -0.14 5.14
N ILE A 96 7.45 0.39 4.66
CA ILE A 96 7.49 1.50 3.72
C ILE A 96 7.87 0.97 2.34
N VAL A 97 6.99 1.19 1.38
CA VAL A 97 7.27 0.94 -0.04
C VAL A 97 7.73 2.26 -0.67
N GLY A 98 8.99 2.34 -1.00
CA GLY A 98 9.59 3.56 -1.58
C GLY A 98 8.98 3.95 -2.93
N MET A 99 8.99 5.24 -3.21
CA MET A 99 8.41 5.86 -4.42
C MET A 99 8.87 5.17 -5.70
N GLY A 100 7.95 4.99 -6.65
CA GLY A 100 8.24 4.44 -7.97
C GLY A 100 8.56 2.94 -7.99
N SER A 101 8.42 2.24 -6.88
CA SER A 101 8.67 0.81 -6.81
C SER A 101 7.58 0.01 -7.51
N VAL A 102 7.96 -1.16 -8.03
CA VAL A 102 7.04 -2.13 -8.66
C VAL A 102 7.12 -3.44 -7.90
N LEU A 103 5.97 -3.91 -7.43
CA LEU A 103 5.82 -5.21 -6.76
C LEU A 103 4.93 -6.09 -7.64
N MET A 104 5.44 -7.27 -8.01
CA MET A 104 4.76 -8.19 -8.93
C MET A 104 4.03 -9.31 -8.19
N ASN A 105 3.24 -10.09 -8.94
CA ASN A 105 2.40 -11.16 -8.43
C ASN A 105 3.12 -12.10 -7.45
N ASN A 106 2.40 -12.47 -6.39
CA ASN A 106 2.87 -13.40 -5.36
C ASN A 106 4.11 -12.94 -4.58
N ALA A 107 4.56 -11.69 -4.76
CA ALA A 107 5.63 -11.16 -3.91
C ALA A 107 5.14 -11.03 -2.46
N GLN A 108 5.98 -11.46 -1.51
CA GLN A 108 5.68 -11.45 -0.08
C GLN A 108 6.71 -10.61 0.67
N ILE A 109 6.28 -9.49 1.20
CA ILE A 109 7.14 -8.61 2.00
C ILE A 109 6.76 -8.76 3.48
N GLY A 110 7.73 -9.12 4.30
CA GLY A 110 7.55 -9.23 5.75
C GLY A 110 7.22 -7.87 6.40
N LYS A 111 6.88 -7.90 7.68
CA LYS A 111 6.62 -6.67 8.46
C LYS A 111 7.90 -5.90 8.76
N ASN A 112 7.74 -4.60 9.07
CA ASN A 112 8.85 -3.71 9.47
C ASN A 112 9.95 -3.64 8.39
N CYS A 113 9.60 -3.59 7.12
CA CYS A 113 10.55 -3.50 6.02
C CYS A 113 10.62 -2.08 5.44
N ILE A 114 11.73 -1.79 4.80
CA ILE A 114 11.89 -0.59 3.97
C ILE A 114 12.28 -1.06 2.57
N ILE A 115 11.43 -0.77 1.60
CA ILE A 115 11.75 -0.95 0.18
C ILE A 115 12.24 0.40 -0.35
N GLY A 116 13.46 0.43 -0.87
CA GLY A 116 14.05 1.63 -1.45
C GLY A 116 13.29 2.10 -2.70
N ALA A 117 13.34 3.40 -2.99
CA ALA A 117 12.69 3.96 -4.18
C ALA A 117 13.16 3.29 -5.48
N ASN A 118 12.25 3.19 -6.47
CA ASN A 118 12.49 2.57 -7.78
C ASN A 118 12.98 1.11 -7.71
N SER A 119 12.59 0.37 -6.67
CA SER A 119 12.89 -1.05 -6.56
C SER A 119 11.92 -1.91 -7.38
N LEU A 120 12.42 -2.99 -7.98
CA LEU A 120 11.61 -3.99 -8.68
C LEU A 120 11.59 -5.30 -7.88
N ILE A 121 10.47 -5.57 -7.24
CA ILE A 121 10.21 -6.85 -6.56
C ILE A 121 9.59 -7.80 -7.59
N THR A 122 10.34 -8.77 -8.03
CA THR A 122 9.90 -9.73 -9.04
C THR A 122 8.90 -10.73 -8.49
N GLU A 123 8.17 -11.36 -9.40
CA GLU A 123 7.13 -12.34 -9.09
C GLU A 123 7.61 -13.44 -8.14
N GLY A 124 6.76 -13.80 -7.18
CA GLY A 124 7.02 -14.85 -6.19
C GLY A 124 8.19 -14.59 -5.24
N LYS A 125 8.77 -13.38 -5.24
CA LYS A 125 9.89 -13.07 -4.37
C LYS A 125 9.45 -12.85 -2.94
N GLU A 126 10.14 -13.50 -2.00
CA GLU A 126 9.88 -13.37 -0.57
C GLU A 126 11.01 -12.64 0.15
N PHE A 127 10.66 -11.71 1.04
CA PHE A 127 11.61 -11.00 1.91
C PHE A 127 11.17 -11.14 3.38
N PRO A 128 12.09 -11.50 4.28
CA PRO A 128 11.77 -11.63 5.70
C PRO A 128 11.44 -10.28 6.34
N LYS A 129 10.86 -10.33 7.54
CA LYS A 129 10.65 -9.11 8.36
C LYS A 129 11.96 -8.36 8.63
N ASN A 130 11.84 -7.08 8.98
CA ASN A 130 12.97 -6.22 9.37
C ASN A 130 14.05 -6.10 8.29
N SER A 131 13.63 -5.97 7.03
CA SER A 131 14.55 -5.97 5.88
C SER A 131 14.65 -4.61 5.22
N LEU A 132 15.87 -4.19 4.89
CA LEU A 132 16.13 -3.17 3.88
C LEU A 132 16.26 -3.85 2.52
N ILE A 133 15.38 -3.50 1.57
CA ILE A 133 15.23 -4.14 0.27
C ILE A 133 15.44 -3.08 -0.80
N MET A 134 16.36 -3.25 -1.73
CA MET A 134 16.64 -2.25 -2.76
C MET A 134 17.09 -2.89 -4.07
N GLY A 135 16.87 -2.18 -5.18
CA GLY A 135 17.42 -2.49 -6.50
C GLY A 135 16.41 -2.96 -7.54
N SER A 136 16.87 -3.15 -8.77
CA SER A 136 16.08 -3.66 -9.90
C SER A 136 16.91 -4.70 -10.68
N PRO A 137 16.68 -6.02 -10.46
CA PRO A 137 15.77 -6.61 -9.47
C PRO A 137 16.22 -6.39 -8.01
N ALA A 138 15.25 -6.31 -7.10
CA ALA A 138 15.50 -6.00 -5.70
C ALA A 138 16.16 -7.16 -4.95
N LYS A 139 17.02 -6.79 -4.00
CA LYS A 139 17.74 -7.73 -3.12
C LYS A 139 17.61 -7.27 -1.67
N LEU A 140 17.74 -8.23 -0.75
CA LEU A 140 17.95 -7.93 0.66
C LEU A 140 19.34 -7.30 0.80
N ILE A 141 19.39 -6.07 1.29
CA ILE A 141 20.66 -5.33 1.51
C ILE A 141 21.20 -5.62 2.89
N ARG A 142 20.34 -5.51 3.91
CA ARG A 142 20.67 -5.80 5.30
C ARG A 142 19.41 -5.91 6.16
N GLU A 143 19.56 -6.41 7.35
CA GLU A 143 18.54 -6.34 8.38
C GLU A 143 18.44 -4.90 8.94
N LEU A 144 17.22 -4.48 9.28
CA LEU A 144 16.96 -3.20 9.94
C LEU A 144 17.10 -3.37 11.46
N THR A 145 17.80 -2.44 12.08
CA THR A 145 17.90 -2.34 13.53
C THR A 145 16.73 -1.54 14.09
N ASP A 146 16.40 -1.74 15.37
CA ASP A 146 15.29 -1.04 16.03
C ASP A 146 15.40 0.50 15.92
N CYS A 147 16.61 1.04 15.93
CA CYS A 147 16.84 2.47 15.78
C CYS A 147 16.30 3.04 14.44
N LEU A 148 16.39 2.28 13.35
CA LEU A 148 15.90 2.73 12.03
C LEU A 148 14.39 2.61 11.88
N LEU A 149 13.77 1.69 12.61
CA LEU A 149 12.31 1.54 12.62
C LEU A 149 11.64 2.72 13.33
N TYR A 150 12.30 3.34 14.32
CA TYR A 150 11.78 4.49 15.06
C TYR A 150 12.09 5.84 14.40
N THR A 151 13.09 5.95 13.54
CA THR A 151 13.50 7.21 12.89
C THR A 151 12.84 7.46 11.54
N SER A 152 12.10 6.49 11.00
CA SER A 152 11.26 6.73 9.83
C SER A 152 10.05 7.55 10.28
N PRO A 153 9.89 8.81 9.85
CA PRO A 153 8.73 9.60 10.25
C PRO A 153 7.48 8.88 9.75
N SER A 154 6.63 8.46 10.70
CA SER A 154 5.28 8.05 10.35
C SER A 154 4.60 9.23 9.65
N PRO A 155 3.88 9.02 8.55
CA PRO A 155 3.03 10.07 7.97
C PRO A 155 2.05 10.69 8.99
N ARG A 156 1.84 10.02 10.13
CA ARG A 156 1.02 10.49 11.26
C ARG A 156 1.71 11.48 12.18
N ASP A 157 3.04 11.51 12.22
CA ASP A 157 3.78 12.47 13.05
C ASP A 157 3.80 13.87 12.42
N ALA A 158 3.44 14.00 11.16
CA ALA A 158 3.14 15.26 10.56
C ALA A 158 1.72 15.67 10.98
N THR A 159 1.62 16.61 11.90
CA THR A 159 0.41 17.38 12.23
C THR A 159 -0.25 18.02 10.98
N LEU A 160 0.31 17.83 9.82
CA LEU A 160 -0.11 18.28 8.49
C LEU A 160 -1.00 17.25 7.76
N SER A 161 -1.19 16.05 8.27
CA SER A 161 -2.06 15.05 7.62
C SER A 161 -3.53 15.16 8.00
N ARG A 162 -3.89 16.12 8.84
CA ARG A 162 -5.30 16.50 8.99
C ARG A 162 -5.62 17.48 7.87
N MET A 163 -6.22 16.97 6.81
CA MET A 163 -6.87 17.84 5.83
C MET A 163 -7.81 18.79 6.60
N PRO A 164 -7.84 20.08 6.26
CA PRO A 164 -8.82 20.97 6.84
C PRO A 164 -10.20 20.39 6.53
N SER A 165 -11.02 20.23 7.57
CA SER A 165 -12.45 19.99 7.39
C SER A 165 -12.96 21.04 6.42
N SER A 166 -13.54 20.60 5.32
CA SER A 166 -14.18 21.39 4.27
C SER A 166 -14.76 22.71 4.77
N ALA A 167 -14.26 23.79 4.20
CA ALA A 167 -15.06 25.00 4.09
C ALA A 167 -16.08 24.84 2.97
#